data_79da9d4478f071c72ad91850702edef9
#
_entry.id   79da9d4478f071c72ad91850702edef9
#
_cell.length_a   1.000
_cell.length_b   1.000
_cell.length_c   1.000
_cell.angle_alpha   90.00
_cell.angle_beta   90.00
_cell.angle_gamma   90.00
#
_symmetry.space_group_name_H-M   'P 1'
#
loop_
_entity.id
_entity.type
_entity.pdbx_description
1 polymer ?
#
loop_
_entity_poly.entity_id
_entity_poly.type
_entity_poly.pdbx_seq_one_letter_code
_entity_poly.pdbx_strand_id
1 'polypeptide(L)'
;MNKPAEEAFSKGLRLEKEAAFEKAKSVYEDMFSHVADEAVLEKVRFRMEDIDDLIAEKAIYRRIDENAKRVLTEIGINIAENQILMDLLMEADAVDFDNETALFIPLKRDYIDHCLEQMPREMPGDPGMNTFGTGATSPFLKRPGQDELRPANREEYKEIIHTVGERQDDIGIFSLPVACDKSISLFEIAQLMEKSYEGLKMITTTAMSDDEATFLRGKEDWIDGTSLITSLAPMNTMVDSFLRSARIGNTLLLIDQSMAGVSAPGSPESFLTQNHAQVIFMMVVAQTVNPGLSCIHCGIPSVIGSDGNLSYSSPHQTFINAALARINVWITGFPSAQTGGSTSLSEVTPQAITDSELSRNALRKYGVHILRHAMGALGSLNFFSLEKFIEDCERDRHSRRVFGGIPKDRGMIPLFFPGDDQALAGIREIAEKGNPKDAEHTLRNVDSFRQWEAVINHAAKKKVYYPQLNDIVLYAIQSGG
;
A
#
# COMPACT_ATOMS: atom_id res chain seq x y z
N MET A 1 34.92 -22.04 16.76
CA MET A 1 34.04 -21.26 15.86
C MET A 1 34.93 -20.41 14.94
N ASN A 2 34.72 -20.52 13.65
CA ASN A 2 35.52 -19.82 12.66
C ASN A 2 34.99 -18.40 12.47
N LYS A 3 35.47 -17.45 13.27
CA LYS A 3 35.05 -16.03 13.28
C LYS A 3 34.92 -15.39 11.88
N PRO A 4 35.90 -15.62 10.93
CA PRO A 4 35.79 -15.11 9.57
C PRO A 4 34.57 -15.67 8.78
N ALA A 5 34.22 -16.93 8.98
CA ALA A 5 33.07 -17.54 8.31
C ALA A 5 31.74 -16.96 8.81
N GLU A 6 31.62 -16.71 10.11
CA GLU A 6 30.43 -16.04 10.67
C GLU A 6 30.30 -14.59 10.26
N GLU A 7 31.42 -13.87 10.11
CA GLU A 7 31.42 -12.51 9.59
C GLU A 7 31.00 -12.45 8.11
N ALA A 8 31.48 -13.38 7.29
CA ALA A 8 31.06 -13.50 5.88
C ALA A 8 29.56 -13.84 5.77
N PHE A 9 29.08 -14.80 6.55
CA PHE A 9 27.66 -15.14 6.58
C PHE A 9 26.79 -13.96 7.02
N SER A 10 27.22 -13.24 8.06
CA SER A 10 26.53 -12.02 8.53
C SER A 10 26.51 -10.91 7.48
N LYS A 11 27.58 -10.79 6.67
CA LYS A 11 27.63 -9.87 5.52
C LYS A 11 26.59 -10.27 4.45
N GLY A 12 26.49 -11.55 4.11
CA GLY A 12 25.47 -12.05 3.17
C GLY A 12 24.07 -11.74 3.65
N LEU A 13 23.76 -12.03 4.91
CA LEU A 13 22.46 -11.72 5.51
C LEU A 13 22.12 -10.21 5.49
N ARG A 14 23.11 -9.35 5.70
CA ARG A 14 22.90 -7.90 5.61
C ARG A 14 22.57 -7.48 4.18
N LEU A 15 23.29 -8.00 3.19
CA LEU A 15 23.02 -7.73 1.77
C LEU A 15 21.62 -8.21 1.34
N GLU A 16 21.15 -9.36 1.85
CA GLU A 16 19.77 -9.78 1.60
C GLU A 16 18.76 -8.80 2.19
N LYS A 17 18.96 -8.30 3.42
CA LYS A 17 18.09 -7.29 4.03
C LYS A 17 18.04 -5.98 3.24
N GLU A 18 19.13 -5.64 2.57
CA GLU A 18 19.24 -4.50 1.67
C GLU A 18 18.72 -4.83 0.24
N ALA A 19 18.10 -5.99 0.07
CA ALA A 19 17.68 -6.52 -1.24
C ALA A 19 18.80 -6.55 -2.30
N ALA A 20 20.05 -6.62 -1.88
CA ALA A 20 21.22 -6.74 -2.74
C ALA A 20 21.54 -8.22 -3.03
N PHE A 21 20.56 -8.95 -3.58
CA PHE A 21 20.56 -10.42 -3.70
C PHE A 21 21.71 -10.95 -4.54
N GLU A 22 22.08 -10.29 -5.65
CA GLU A 22 23.21 -10.68 -6.49
C GLU A 22 24.52 -10.60 -5.72
N LYS A 23 24.69 -9.56 -4.88
CA LYS A 23 25.87 -9.41 -4.02
C LYS A 23 25.86 -10.42 -2.88
N ALA A 24 24.70 -10.70 -2.28
CA ALA A 24 24.55 -11.73 -1.27
C ALA A 24 24.91 -13.11 -1.83
N LYS A 25 24.41 -13.44 -3.02
CA LYS A 25 24.72 -14.68 -3.74
C LYS A 25 26.24 -14.82 -3.93
N SER A 26 26.91 -13.79 -4.44
CA SER A 26 28.35 -13.81 -4.64
C SER A 26 29.14 -14.06 -3.33
N VAL A 27 28.71 -13.48 -2.22
CA VAL A 27 29.30 -13.73 -0.90
C VAL A 27 29.12 -15.18 -0.47
N TYR A 28 27.93 -15.74 -0.68
CA TYR A 28 27.63 -17.13 -0.32
C TYR A 28 28.39 -18.15 -1.22
N GLU A 29 28.49 -17.88 -2.52
CA GLU A 29 29.27 -18.70 -3.44
C GLU A 29 30.77 -18.73 -3.06
N ASP A 30 31.33 -17.59 -2.68
CA ASP A 30 32.72 -17.50 -2.19
C ASP A 30 32.93 -18.32 -0.89
N MET A 31 31.93 -18.34 0.00
CA MET A 31 31.99 -19.13 1.22
C MET A 31 32.09 -20.66 0.96
N PHE A 32 31.46 -21.18 -0.07
CA PHE A 32 31.61 -22.61 -0.45
C PHE A 32 33.04 -22.98 -0.82
N SER A 33 33.82 -22.02 -1.32
CA SER A 33 35.21 -22.24 -1.74
C SER A 33 36.21 -22.11 -0.61
N HIS A 34 35.90 -21.37 0.46
CA HIS A 34 36.90 -20.97 1.46
C HIS A 34 36.53 -21.33 2.92
N VAL A 35 35.28 -21.77 3.18
CA VAL A 35 34.79 -22.11 4.53
C VAL A 35 34.77 -23.63 4.68
N ALA A 36 35.44 -24.13 5.73
CA ALA A 36 35.45 -25.57 6.06
C ALA A 36 34.43 -25.94 7.14
N ASP A 37 33.77 -24.95 7.76
CA ASP A 37 32.76 -25.18 8.82
C ASP A 37 31.43 -25.61 8.21
N GLU A 38 31.14 -26.89 8.29
CA GLU A 38 29.95 -27.50 7.69
C GLU A 38 28.65 -26.95 8.27
N ALA A 39 28.60 -26.60 9.55
CA ALA A 39 27.42 -26.01 10.17
C ALA A 39 27.11 -24.59 9.62
N VAL A 40 28.14 -23.83 9.22
CA VAL A 40 27.97 -22.57 8.54
C VAL A 40 27.56 -22.79 7.09
N LEU A 41 28.18 -23.74 6.39
CA LEU A 41 27.83 -24.06 5.01
C LEU A 41 26.40 -24.57 4.86
N GLU A 42 25.87 -25.31 5.83
CA GLU A 42 24.47 -25.73 5.82
C GLU A 42 23.52 -24.52 5.87
N LYS A 43 23.84 -23.52 6.71
CA LYS A 43 23.08 -22.26 6.72
C LYS A 43 23.18 -21.51 5.38
N VAL A 44 24.34 -21.52 4.75
CA VAL A 44 24.55 -20.90 3.43
C VAL A 44 23.72 -21.63 2.36
N ARG A 45 23.74 -22.98 2.34
CA ARG A 45 22.91 -23.75 1.40
C ARG A 45 21.43 -23.39 1.54
N PHE A 46 20.93 -23.37 2.76
CA PHE A 46 19.55 -22.96 3.04
C PHE A 46 19.23 -21.54 2.53
N ARG A 47 20.21 -20.61 2.63
CA ARG A 47 20.03 -19.23 2.12
C ARG A 47 20.11 -19.16 0.59
N MET A 48 20.84 -20.07 -0.04
CA MET A 48 21.00 -20.09 -1.49
C MET A 48 19.81 -20.72 -2.24
N GLU A 49 19.00 -21.55 -1.58
CA GLU A 49 17.87 -22.25 -2.22
C GLU A 49 16.92 -21.34 -2.97
N ASP A 50 16.61 -20.15 -2.39
CA ASP A 50 15.62 -19.22 -2.94
C ASP A 50 16.26 -17.97 -3.58
N ILE A 51 17.60 -17.81 -3.55
CA ILE A 51 18.22 -16.54 -3.90
C ILE A 51 18.07 -16.20 -5.39
N ASP A 52 18.08 -17.19 -6.27
CA ASP A 52 17.86 -17.00 -7.70
C ASP A 52 16.42 -16.58 -7.99
N ASP A 53 15.47 -17.15 -7.26
CA ASP A 53 14.07 -16.77 -7.34
C ASP A 53 13.84 -15.32 -6.84
N LEU A 54 14.53 -14.91 -5.77
CA LEU A 54 14.49 -13.52 -5.26
C LEU A 54 15.12 -12.53 -6.26
N ILE A 55 16.20 -12.92 -6.92
CA ILE A 55 16.82 -12.12 -7.99
C ILE A 55 15.84 -11.94 -9.15
N ALA A 56 15.21 -13.02 -9.59
CA ALA A 56 14.23 -12.99 -10.67
C ALA A 56 13.00 -12.14 -10.29
N GLU A 57 12.48 -12.30 -9.07
CA GLU A 57 11.38 -11.50 -8.56
C GLU A 57 11.72 -10.00 -8.52
N LYS A 58 12.91 -9.66 -8.03
CA LYS A 58 13.38 -8.27 -8.01
C LYS A 58 13.50 -7.67 -9.41
N ALA A 59 13.92 -8.47 -10.40
CA ALA A 59 13.98 -8.02 -11.79
C ALA A 59 12.58 -7.68 -12.34
N ILE A 60 11.55 -8.45 -11.97
CA ILE A 60 10.14 -8.16 -12.32
C ILE A 60 9.71 -6.83 -11.70
N TYR A 61 9.99 -6.61 -10.43
CA TYR A 61 9.62 -5.34 -9.76
C TYR A 61 10.31 -4.12 -10.37
N ARG A 62 11.58 -4.27 -10.76
CA ARG A 62 12.31 -3.20 -11.47
C ARG A 62 11.64 -2.86 -12.82
N ARG A 63 11.15 -3.87 -13.54
CA ARG A 63 10.41 -3.67 -14.80
C ARG A 63 9.06 -2.99 -14.55
N ILE A 64 8.34 -3.33 -13.47
CA ILE A 64 7.09 -2.66 -13.10
C ILE A 64 7.33 -1.18 -12.80
N ASP A 65 8.37 -0.84 -12.03
CA ASP A 65 8.74 0.56 -11.76
C ASP A 65 9.10 1.32 -13.05
N GLU A 66 9.91 0.72 -13.91
CA GLU A 66 10.27 1.32 -15.19
C GLU A 66 9.04 1.50 -16.10
N ASN A 67 8.17 0.51 -16.19
CA ASN A 67 6.94 0.60 -16.95
C ASN A 67 5.95 1.63 -16.35
N ALA A 68 5.94 1.83 -15.04
CA ALA A 68 5.14 2.88 -14.41
C ALA A 68 5.58 4.27 -14.90
N LYS A 69 6.88 4.51 -15.02
CA LYS A 69 7.41 5.74 -15.61
C LYS A 69 7.11 5.84 -17.11
N ARG A 70 7.16 4.72 -17.85
CA ARG A 70 6.73 4.68 -19.26
C ARG A 70 5.24 4.99 -19.44
N VAL A 71 4.37 4.57 -18.52
CA VAL A 71 2.96 5.00 -18.52
C VAL A 71 2.86 6.52 -18.50
N LEU A 72 3.62 7.17 -17.64
CA LEU A 72 3.60 8.62 -17.52
C LEU A 72 4.21 9.34 -18.72
N THR A 73 5.19 8.75 -19.40
CA THR A 73 5.91 9.37 -20.53
C THR A 73 5.35 9.00 -21.89
N GLU A 74 4.72 7.81 -22.06
CA GLU A 74 4.24 7.32 -23.36
C GLU A 74 2.70 7.36 -23.48
N ILE A 75 1.97 7.21 -22.38
CA ILE A 75 0.51 7.31 -22.34
C ILE A 75 0.12 8.70 -21.82
N GLY A 76 0.71 9.10 -20.70
CA GLY A 76 0.41 10.34 -20.00
C GLY A 76 -0.80 10.25 -19.08
N ILE A 77 -1.22 11.42 -18.61
CA ILE A 77 -2.35 11.63 -17.69
C ILE A 77 -3.40 12.50 -18.37
N ASN A 78 -4.67 12.15 -18.22
CA ASN A 78 -5.79 12.92 -18.76
C ASN A 78 -6.02 14.20 -17.94
N ILE A 79 -5.17 15.19 -18.13
CA ILE A 79 -5.22 16.51 -17.45
C ILE A 79 -5.58 17.65 -18.39
N ALA A 80 -5.81 17.42 -19.68
CA ALA A 80 -6.05 18.47 -20.68
C ALA A 80 -7.19 19.43 -20.30
N GLU A 81 -8.23 18.93 -19.63
CA GLU A 81 -9.37 19.74 -19.18
C GLU A 81 -9.17 20.34 -17.76
N ASN A 82 -8.05 20.04 -17.08
CA ASN A 82 -7.77 20.56 -15.75
C ASN A 82 -6.73 21.69 -15.84
N GLN A 83 -7.20 22.91 -16.01
CA GLN A 83 -6.35 24.08 -16.22
C GLN A 83 -5.34 24.30 -15.10
N ILE A 84 -5.71 24.03 -13.83
CA ILE A 84 -4.83 24.24 -12.68
C ILE A 84 -3.61 23.32 -12.74
N LEU A 85 -3.81 22.02 -13.03
CA LEU A 85 -2.72 21.07 -13.18
C LEU A 85 -1.91 21.32 -14.45
N MET A 86 -2.57 21.70 -15.55
CA MET A 86 -1.88 22.07 -16.80
C MET A 86 -0.95 23.25 -16.58
N ASP A 87 -1.44 24.34 -16.01
CA ASP A 87 -0.63 25.54 -15.75
C ASP A 87 0.55 25.21 -14.84
N LEU A 88 0.32 24.47 -13.76
CA LEU A 88 1.35 24.03 -12.82
C LEU A 88 2.47 23.25 -13.51
N LEU A 89 2.11 22.26 -14.34
CA LEU A 89 3.09 21.38 -14.98
C LEU A 89 3.77 22.03 -16.19
N MET A 90 3.09 22.94 -16.89
CA MET A 90 3.69 23.75 -17.95
C MET A 90 4.68 24.77 -17.40
N GLU A 91 4.33 25.50 -16.35
CA GLU A 91 5.24 26.46 -15.67
C GLU A 91 6.50 25.78 -15.14
N ALA A 92 6.39 24.50 -14.74
CA ALA A 92 7.51 23.70 -14.28
C ALA A 92 8.31 23.03 -15.40
N ASP A 93 7.94 23.24 -16.66
CA ASP A 93 8.53 22.53 -17.82
C ASP A 93 8.44 21.00 -17.73
N ALA A 94 7.40 20.49 -17.07
CA ALA A 94 7.20 19.06 -16.80
C ALA A 94 6.58 18.30 -17.98
N VAL A 95 5.98 18.99 -18.93
CA VAL A 95 5.24 18.40 -20.06
C VAL A 95 5.67 19.04 -21.38
N ASP A 96 5.62 18.25 -22.47
CA ASP A 96 5.73 18.73 -23.83
C ASP A 96 4.33 18.84 -24.43
N PHE A 97 3.84 20.03 -24.64
CA PHE A 97 2.49 20.27 -25.15
C PHE A 97 2.53 20.66 -26.63
N ASP A 98 2.82 19.69 -27.50
CA ASP A 98 2.84 19.86 -28.94
C ASP A 98 1.50 19.60 -29.65
N ASN A 99 0.50 19.06 -28.90
CA ASN A 99 -0.76 18.61 -29.49
C ASN A 99 -1.98 19.11 -28.69
N GLU A 100 -2.55 20.23 -29.09
CA GLU A 100 -3.71 20.84 -28.44
C GLU A 100 -4.98 19.97 -28.41
N THR A 101 -4.98 18.80 -29.08
CA THR A 101 -6.12 17.91 -29.13
C THR A 101 -5.92 16.64 -28.29
N ALA A 102 -4.75 16.45 -27.68
CA ALA A 102 -4.47 15.30 -26.87
C ALA A 102 -5.18 15.36 -25.51
N LEU A 103 -5.96 14.35 -25.16
CA LEU A 103 -6.58 14.22 -23.83
C LEU A 103 -5.57 13.79 -22.76
N PHE A 104 -4.63 12.93 -23.14
CA PHE A 104 -3.58 12.43 -22.28
C PHE A 104 -2.27 13.16 -22.55
N ILE A 105 -1.73 13.78 -21.53
CA ILE A 105 -0.54 14.62 -21.59
C ILE A 105 0.64 13.86 -21.00
N PRO A 106 1.63 13.48 -21.83
CA PRO A 106 2.86 12.84 -21.37
C PRO A 106 3.73 13.79 -20.54
N LEU A 107 4.37 13.27 -19.52
CA LEU A 107 5.37 13.98 -18.73
C LEU A 107 6.77 13.72 -19.30
N LYS A 108 7.69 14.65 -19.10
CA LYS A 108 9.10 14.48 -19.42
C LYS A 108 9.75 13.51 -18.44
N ARG A 109 10.50 12.54 -18.94
CA ARG A 109 11.16 11.52 -18.14
C ARG A 109 12.16 12.09 -17.14
N ASP A 110 12.99 13.00 -17.59
CA ASP A 110 13.99 13.67 -16.77
C ASP A 110 13.35 14.51 -15.64
N TYR A 111 12.19 15.11 -15.90
CA TYR A 111 11.43 15.81 -14.87
C TYR A 111 10.88 14.85 -13.80
N ILE A 112 10.33 13.70 -14.21
CA ILE A 112 9.88 12.66 -13.27
C ILE A 112 11.04 12.22 -12.39
N ASP A 113 12.17 11.83 -12.99
CA ASP A 113 13.33 11.33 -12.27
C ASP A 113 13.89 12.42 -11.32
N HIS A 114 13.97 13.69 -11.74
CA HIS A 114 14.37 14.82 -10.91
C HIS A 114 13.47 14.97 -9.66
N CYS A 115 12.14 14.96 -9.83
CA CYS A 115 11.20 15.04 -8.71
C CYS A 115 11.38 13.88 -7.72
N LEU A 116 11.54 12.67 -8.24
CA LEU A 116 11.70 11.49 -7.40
C LEU A 116 13.05 11.47 -6.66
N GLU A 117 14.11 12.04 -7.21
CA GLU A 117 15.41 12.16 -6.56
C GLU A 117 15.39 13.13 -5.38
N GLN A 118 14.62 14.20 -5.44
CA GLN A 118 14.49 15.18 -4.37
C GLN A 118 13.69 14.68 -3.16
N MET A 119 12.88 13.66 -3.36
CA MET A 119 11.96 13.16 -2.32
C MET A 119 12.72 12.42 -1.21
N PRO A 120 12.49 12.75 0.08
CA PRO A 120 13.03 12.00 1.21
C PRO A 120 12.61 10.52 1.17
N ARG A 121 13.55 9.63 1.54
CA ARG A 121 13.31 8.18 1.60
C ARG A 121 13.03 7.67 3.01
N GLU A 122 13.26 8.50 4.00
CA GLU A 122 13.04 8.14 5.39
C GLU A 122 11.55 8.26 5.76
N MET A 123 11.09 7.33 6.58
CA MET A 123 9.75 7.41 7.15
C MET A 123 9.71 8.55 8.17
N PRO A 124 8.74 9.46 8.08
CA PRO A 124 8.57 10.49 9.09
C PRO A 124 8.29 9.87 10.47
N GLY A 125 8.91 10.44 11.52
CA GLY A 125 8.66 10.07 12.91
C GLY A 125 9.16 8.71 13.34
N ASP A 126 9.96 8.01 12.51
CA ASP A 126 10.49 6.65 12.77
C ASP A 126 9.50 5.73 13.51
N PRO A 127 8.33 5.42 12.93
CA PRO A 127 7.32 4.57 13.59
C PRO A 127 7.80 3.12 13.71
N GLY A 128 9.04 2.83 13.32
CA GLY A 128 9.53 1.47 13.13
C GLY A 128 8.86 0.79 11.93
N MET A 129 9.37 -0.37 11.54
CA MET A 129 8.67 -1.19 10.55
C MET A 129 7.40 -1.77 11.18
N ASN A 130 6.30 -1.75 10.43
CA ASN A 130 5.00 -2.34 10.79
C ASN A 130 4.14 -1.50 11.75
N THR A 131 4.01 -0.23 11.46
CA THR A 131 3.05 0.64 12.12
C THR A 131 1.62 0.33 11.67
N PHE A 132 0.77 -0.07 12.60
CA PHE A 132 -0.64 -0.34 12.32
C PHE A 132 -1.51 0.88 12.53
N GLY A 133 -2.42 1.12 11.56
CA GLY A 133 -3.39 2.19 11.60
C GLY A 133 -4.77 1.72 12.05
N THR A 134 -5.49 2.61 12.72
CA THR A 134 -6.91 2.44 12.98
C THR A 134 -7.70 2.63 11.70
N GLY A 135 -8.79 1.89 11.55
CA GLY A 135 -9.85 2.08 10.57
C GLY A 135 -9.50 2.67 9.19
N ALA A 136 -10.52 3.18 8.51
CA ALA A 136 -10.40 3.64 7.11
C ALA A 136 -11.23 4.88 6.79
N THR A 137 -11.68 5.63 7.77
CA THR A 137 -12.79 6.58 7.64
C THR A 137 -14.03 5.89 7.06
N SER A 138 -14.37 4.75 7.65
CA SER A 138 -15.55 3.96 7.27
C SER A 138 -16.81 4.83 7.33
N PRO A 139 -17.75 4.72 6.38
CA PRO A 139 -18.96 5.55 6.41
C PRO A 139 -19.84 5.30 7.64
N PHE A 140 -19.78 4.09 8.23
CA PHE A 140 -20.69 3.71 9.31
C PHE A 140 -19.94 3.17 10.54
N LEU A 141 -20.45 3.52 11.72
CA LEU A 141 -20.08 2.89 12.99
C LEU A 141 -20.92 1.62 13.19
N LYS A 142 -20.25 0.49 13.45
CA LYS A 142 -20.89 -0.77 13.78
C LYS A 142 -20.83 -1.00 15.30
N ARG A 143 -21.98 -1.23 15.93
CA ARG A 143 -22.09 -1.60 17.34
C ARG A 143 -22.79 -2.93 17.50
N PRO A 144 -22.42 -3.74 18.49
CA PRO A 144 -23.11 -5.00 18.78
C PRO A 144 -24.61 -4.80 18.98
N GLY A 145 -25.42 -5.60 18.27
CA GLY A 145 -26.88 -5.56 18.40
C GLY A 145 -27.57 -4.33 17.83
N GLN A 146 -26.86 -3.50 17.06
CA GLN A 146 -27.43 -2.36 16.35
C GLN A 146 -27.34 -2.58 14.83
N ASP A 147 -28.49 -2.46 14.17
CA ASP A 147 -28.62 -2.58 12.71
C ASP A 147 -28.60 -1.22 12.00
N GLU A 148 -28.64 -0.12 12.75
CA GLU A 148 -28.64 1.23 12.19
C GLU A 148 -27.28 1.57 11.56
N LEU A 149 -27.31 1.94 10.29
CA LEU A 149 -26.12 2.37 9.52
C LEU A 149 -26.03 3.89 9.56
N ARG A 150 -25.10 4.42 10.34
CA ARG A 150 -24.86 5.86 10.46
C ARG A 150 -23.43 6.21 10.81
N PRO A 151 -22.98 7.43 10.53
CA PRO A 151 -21.71 7.95 11.04
C PRO A 151 -21.69 8.01 12.58
N ALA A 152 -20.51 8.15 13.14
CA ALA A 152 -20.35 8.36 14.58
C ALA A 152 -20.75 9.79 14.99
N ASN A 153 -21.42 9.92 16.12
CA ASN A 153 -21.71 11.20 16.73
C ASN A 153 -20.57 11.65 17.68
N ARG A 154 -20.68 12.86 18.26
CA ARG A 154 -19.69 13.46 19.15
C ARG A 154 -19.31 12.56 20.33
N GLU A 155 -20.27 11.96 21.02
CA GLU A 155 -20.00 11.17 22.22
C GLU A 155 -19.32 9.85 21.85
N GLU A 156 -19.72 9.24 20.74
CA GLU A 156 -19.08 8.05 20.20
C GLU A 156 -17.64 8.34 19.74
N TYR A 157 -17.39 9.50 19.14
CA TYR A 157 -16.01 9.90 18.80
C TYR A 157 -15.14 10.09 20.03
N LYS A 158 -15.66 10.68 21.12
CA LYS A 158 -14.92 10.78 22.38
C LYS A 158 -14.58 9.39 22.96
N GLU A 159 -15.54 8.46 22.91
CA GLU A 159 -15.32 7.07 23.32
C GLU A 159 -14.22 6.40 22.47
N ILE A 160 -14.30 6.55 21.13
CA ILE A 160 -13.30 5.99 20.20
C ILE A 160 -11.92 6.57 20.51
N ILE A 161 -11.78 7.89 20.61
CA ILE A 161 -10.50 8.57 20.86
C ILE A 161 -9.92 8.15 22.21
N HIS A 162 -10.75 8.06 23.25
CA HIS A 162 -10.33 7.58 24.57
C HIS A 162 -9.80 6.14 24.49
N THR A 163 -10.58 5.23 23.89
CA THR A 163 -10.20 3.82 23.78
C THR A 163 -8.92 3.62 22.96
N VAL A 164 -8.76 4.38 21.86
CA VAL A 164 -7.54 4.34 21.05
C VAL A 164 -6.34 4.89 21.84
N GLY A 165 -6.53 5.97 22.61
CA GLY A 165 -5.49 6.52 23.48
C GLY A 165 -5.02 5.54 24.56
N GLU A 166 -5.93 4.74 25.16
CA GLU A 166 -5.58 3.68 26.11
C GLU A 166 -4.81 2.51 25.45
N ARG A 167 -4.87 2.40 24.14
CA ARG A 167 -4.23 1.35 23.32
C ARG A 167 -3.10 1.88 22.45
N GLN A 168 -2.53 3.05 22.75
CA GLN A 168 -1.50 3.68 21.92
C GLN A 168 -0.27 2.79 21.67
N ASP A 169 0.08 1.88 22.56
CA ASP A 169 1.18 0.92 22.40
C ASP A 169 0.89 -0.19 21.36
N ASP A 170 -0.36 -0.36 20.97
CA ASP A 170 -0.79 -1.37 20.01
C ASP A 170 -0.85 -0.86 18.58
N ILE A 171 -0.98 0.45 18.42
CA ILE A 171 -1.06 1.13 17.13
C ILE A 171 0.12 2.08 16.96
N GLY A 172 0.58 2.26 15.73
CA GLY A 172 1.64 3.21 15.43
C GLY A 172 1.13 4.48 14.73
N ILE A 173 -0.11 4.44 14.23
CA ILE A 173 -0.75 5.60 13.60
C ILE A 173 -2.24 5.65 13.93
N PHE A 174 -2.67 6.79 14.45
CA PHE A 174 -4.09 7.06 14.66
C PHE A 174 -4.67 7.78 13.44
N SER A 175 -5.40 7.04 12.60
CA SER A 175 -6.17 7.60 11.49
C SER A 175 -7.65 7.70 11.87
N LEU A 176 -8.41 8.57 11.18
CA LEU A 176 -9.86 8.67 11.37
C LEU A 176 -10.52 7.33 11.06
N PRO A 177 -11.10 6.63 12.06
CA PRO A 177 -11.60 5.28 11.83
C PRO A 177 -12.97 5.22 11.18
N VAL A 178 -13.81 6.24 11.40
CA VAL A 178 -15.18 6.31 10.91
C VAL A 178 -15.55 7.77 10.57
N ALA A 179 -16.51 7.95 9.65
CA ALA A 179 -17.07 9.27 9.37
C ALA A 179 -17.81 9.84 10.60
N CYS A 180 -17.75 11.16 10.77
CA CYS A 180 -18.51 11.87 11.79
C CYS A 180 -19.81 12.44 11.22
N ASP A 181 -20.82 12.55 12.06
CA ASP A 181 -22.01 13.31 11.77
C ASP A 181 -21.80 14.83 12.01
N LYS A 182 -22.84 15.63 11.87
CA LYS A 182 -22.76 17.08 12.04
C LYS A 182 -22.59 17.55 13.49
N SER A 183 -22.60 16.64 14.47
CA SER A 183 -22.47 16.99 15.91
C SER A 183 -21.03 17.30 16.33
N ILE A 184 -20.04 16.90 15.50
CA ILE A 184 -18.63 17.15 15.74
C ILE A 184 -17.94 17.47 14.40
N SER A 185 -17.02 18.42 14.38
CA SER A 185 -16.22 18.76 13.21
C SER A 185 -14.92 17.96 13.14
N LEU A 186 -14.36 17.82 11.93
CA LEU A 186 -13.03 17.21 11.75
C LEU A 186 -11.95 17.97 12.53
N PHE A 187 -12.05 19.29 12.59
CA PHE A 187 -11.16 20.14 13.39
C PHE A 187 -11.20 19.80 14.89
N GLU A 188 -12.41 19.64 15.45
CA GLU A 188 -12.57 19.23 16.84
C GLU A 188 -12.03 17.82 17.10
N ILE A 189 -12.27 16.87 16.16
CA ILE A 189 -11.70 15.52 16.23
C ILE A 189 -10.18 15.59 16.24
N ALA A 190 -9.57 16.37 15.35
CA ALA A 190 -8.12 16.54 15.29
C ALA A 190 -7.55 17.09 16.60
N GLN A 191 -8.22 18.07 17.21
CA GLN A 191 -7.83 18.60 18.52
C GLN A 191 -7.94 17.56 19.66
N LEU A 192 -8.92 16.68 19.60
CA LEU A 192 -9.09 15.61 20.59
C LEU A 192 -8.01 14.53 20.38
N MET A 193 -7.69 14.16 19.14
CA MET A 193 -6.60 13.23 18.80
C MET A 193 -5.25 13.76 19.30
N GLU A 194 -4.97 15.05 19.07
CA GLU A 194 -3.74 15.72 19.55
C GLU A 194 -3.54 15.61 21.06
N LYS A 195 -4.63 15.69 21.82
CA LYS A 195 -4.60 15.62 23.29
C LYS A 195 -4.51 14.20 23.85
N SER A 196 -4.94 13.20 23.07
CA SER A 196 -5.17 11.85 23.57
C SER A 196 -4.17 10.83 23.04
N TYR A 197 -3.36 11.18 22.03
CA TYR A 197 -2.45 10.27 21.39
C TYR A 197 -1.12 10.96 21.05
N GLU A 198 0.00 10.38 21.51
CA GLU A 198 1.33 10.97 21.34
C GLU A 198 2.03 10.54 20.04
N GLY A 199 1.58 9.42 19.40
CA GLY A 199 2.17 8.89 18.18
C GLY A 199 1.75 9.62 16.91
N LEU A 200 2.10 9.04 15.76
CA LEU A 200 1.71 9.55 14.44
C LEU A 200 0.19 9.61 14.29
N LYS A 201 -0.30 10.71 13.79
CA LYS A 201 -1.71 10.96 13.51
C LYS A 201 -1.91 11.16 12.01
N MET A 202 -3.03 10.70 11.50
CA MET A 202 -3.37 10.89 10.10
C MET A 202 -4.80 11.42 9.98
N ILE A 203 -4.92 12.48 9.21
CA ILE A 203 -6.19 12.96 8.70
C ILE A 203 -6.29 12.63 7.22
N THR A 204 -7.45 12.21 6.76
CA THR A 204 -7.72 12.02 5.34
C THR A 204 -8.74 13.07 4.93
N THR A 205 -8.31 14.05 4.16
CA THR A 205 -9.13 15.19 3.79
C THR A 205 -9.52 15.13 2.33
N THR A 206 -10.81 15.19 2.06
CA THR A 206 -11.36 15.44 0.72
C THR A 206 -11.56 16.93 0.46
N ALA A 207 -11.68 17.73 1.51
CA ALA A 207 -11.79 19.19 1.44
C ALA A 207 -11.28 19.78 2.76
N MET A 208 -10.00 20.13 2.82
CA MET A 208 -9.40 20.76 4.00
C MET A 208 -9.85 22.22 4.12
N SER A 209 -10.39 22.60 5.26
CA SER A 209 -10.69 23.99 5.60
C SER A 209 -9.42 24.79 5.91
N ASP A 210 -9.52 26.12 5.93
CA ASP A 210 -8.39 27.00 6.29
C ASP A 210 -7.99 26.82 7.77
N ASP A 211 -8.94 26.54 8.66
CA ASP A 211 -8.68 26.25 10.07
C ASP A 211 -7.92 24.94 10.24
N GLU A 212 -8.30 23.88 9.53
CA GLU A 212 -7.59 22.59 9.51
C GLU A 212 -6.20 22.74 8.96
N ALA A 213 -6.03 23.46 7.85
CA ALA A 213 -4.75 23.76 7.24
C ALA A 213 -3.82 24.51 8.20
N THR A 214 -4.36 25.51 8.92
CA THR A 214 -3.62 26.28 9.90
C THR A 214 -3.23 25.44 11.10
N PHE A 215 -4.13 24.57 11.58
CA PHE A 215 -3.89 23.67 12.70
C PHE A 215 -2.79 22.65 12.39
N LEU A 216 -2.79 22.10 11.17
CA LEU A 216 -1.85 21.05 10.77
C LEU A 216 -0.46 21.57 10.43
N ARG A 217 -0.34 22.85 10.05
CA ARG A 217 0.92 23.43 9.57
C ARG A 217 2.08 23.27 10.56
N GLY A 218 3.15 22.63 10.12
CA GLY A 218 4.38 22.45 10.91
C GLY A 218 4.28 21.37 12.00
N LYS A 219 3.27 20.52 11.95
CA LYS A 219 3.14 19.39 12.87
C LYS A 219 3.75 18.15 12.24
N GLU A 220 4.95 17.78 12.67
CA GLU A 220 5.73 16.66 12.13
C GLU A 220 5.12 15.29 12.43
N ASP A 221 4.28 15.20 13.47
CA ASP A 221 3.55 14.00 13.89
C ASP A 221 2.19 13.81 13.19
N TRP A 222 1.87 14.69 12.22
CA TRP A 222 0.66 14.61 11.42
C TRP A 222 0.95 14.30 9.96
N ILE A 223 0.23 13.30 9.45
CA ILE A 223 0.24 12.89 8.06
C ILE A 223 -1.08 13.29 7.40
N ASP A 224 -1.00 13.90 6.24
CA ASP A 224 -2.18 14.21 5.44
C ASP A 224 -2.38 13.15 4.36
N GLY A 225 -3.44 12.34 4.52
CA GLY A 225 -3.84 11.33 3.54
C GLY A 225 -4.65 11.96 2.43
N THR A 226 -4.10 11.98 1.22
CA THR A 226 -4.74 12.63 0.07
C THR A 226 -4.68 11.77 -1.18
N SER A 227 -5.58 12.02 -2.11
CA SER A 227 -5.63 11.40 -3.43
C SER A 227 -5.87 12.48 -4.48
N LEU A 228 -5.37 12.29 -5.68
CA LEU A 228 -5.52 13.24 -6.77
C LEU A 228 -6.09 12.59 -8.03
N ILE A 229 -5.74 11.34 -8.29
CA ILE A 229 -5.91 10.68 -9.57
C ILE A 229 -6.53 9.30 -9.43
N THR A 230 -7.36 8.94 -10.39
CA THR A 230 -7.84 7.56 -10.60
C THR A 230 -8.01 7.31 -12.09
N SER A 231 -7.72 6.08 -12.54
CA SER A 231 -7.80 5.71 -13.98
C SER A 231 -7.04 6.66 -14.91
N LEU A 232 -5.86 7.12 -14.48
CA LEU A 232 -5.02 8.10 -15.19
C LEU A 232 -5.73 9.44 -15.48
N ALA A 233 -6.69 9.83 -14.65
CA ALA A 233 -7.39 11.10 -14.74
C ALA A 233 -7.54 11.74 -13.35
N PRO A 234 -7.41 13.08 -13.23
CA PRO A 234 -7.57 13.76 -11.95
C PRO A 234 -9.02 13.72 -11.48
N MET A 235 -9.18 13.60 -10.19
CA MET A 235 -10.46 13.84 -9.51
C MET A 235 -10.58 15.34 -9.26
N ASN A 236 -11.29 16.05 -10.12
CA ASN A 236 -11.37 17.54 -10.11
C ASN A 236 -11.74 18.10 -8.73
N THR A 237 -12.57 17.40 -7.96
CA THR A 237 -12.95 17.80 -6.60
C THR A 237 -11.81 17.72 -5.58
N MET A 238 -10.72 17.01 -5.91
CA MET A 238 -9.58 16.78 -5.03
C MET A 238 -8.38 17.69 -5.34
N VAL A 239 -8.34 18.31 -6.51
CA VAL A 239 -7.16 19.08 -6.99
C VAL A 239 -6.79 20.19 -6.01
N ASP A 240 -7.73 21.05 -5.65
CA ASP A 240 -7.47 22.17 -4.74
C ASP A 240 -7.03 21.69 -3.34
N SER A 241 -7.67 20.65 -2.84
CA SER A 241 -7.32 20.05 -1.54
C SER A 241 -5.90 19.46 -1.57
N PHE A 242 -5.56 18.72 -2.62
CA PHE A 242 -4.24 18.15 -2.81
C PHE A 242 -3.14 19.22 -2.87
N LEU A 243 -3.33 20.26 -3.70
CA LEU A 243 -2.37 21.35 -3.83
C LEU A 243 -2.23 22.15 -2.53
N ARG A 244 -3.30 22.32 -1.77
CA ARG A 244 -3.28 22.94 -0.45
C ARG A 244 -2.45 22.10 0.54
N SER A 245 -2.70 20.79 0.61
CA SER A 245 -1.93 19.84 1.45
C SER A 245 -0.44 19.89 1.13
N ALA A 246 -0.08 19.87 -0.16
CA ALA A 246 1.32 20.00 -0.57
C ALA A 246 1.97 21.32 -0.15
N ARG A 247 1.22 22.45 -0.19
CA ARG A 247 1.71 23.78 0.24
C ARG A 247 1.86 23.91 1.76
N ILE A 248 1.07 23.18 2.54
CA ILE A 248 1.19 23.16 4.01
C ILE A 248 2.55 22.62 4.44
N GLY A 249 3.07 21.63 3.71
CA GLY A 249 4.39 21.07 3.91
C GLY A 249 4.46 19.93 4.92
N ASN A 250 3.32 19.40 5.36
CA ASN A 250 3.29 18.18 6.16
C ASN A 250 3.54 16.95 5.28
N THR A 251 3.92 15.84 5.91
CA THR A 251 4.07 14.57 5.17
C THR A 251 2.77 14.19 4.48
N LEU A 252 2.82 13.90 3.19
CA LEU A 252 1.69 13.42 2.42
C LEU A 252 1.67 11.89 2.35
N LEU A 253 0.54 11.27 2.61
CA LEU A 253 0.27 9.89 2.29
C LEU A 253 -0.56 9.85 1.01
N LEU A 254 0.07 9.45 -0.10
CA LEU A 254 -0.49 9.55 -1.44
C LEU A 254 -1.28 8.28 -1.77
N ILE A 255 -2.60 8.40 -1.75
CA ILE A 255 -3.53 7.27 -1.81
C ILE A 255 -3.98 7.05 -3.25
N ASP A 256 -3.75 5.83 -3.77
CA ASP A 256 -4.42 5.32 -4.97
C ASP A 256 -5.15 4.02 -4.65
N GLN A 257 -6.45 3.99 -4.88
CA GLN A 257 -7.31 2.84 -4.65
C GLN A 257 -7.85 2.30 -5.98
N SER A 258 -6.96 1.98 -6.90
CA SER A 258 -7.34 1.33 -8.15
C SER A 258 -7.95 -0.05 -7.92
N MET A 259 -8.90 -0.43 -8.76
CA MET A 259 -9.59 -1.72 -8.70
C MET A 259 -9.29 -2.53 -9.96
N ALA A 260 -8.78 -3.74 -9.79
CA ALA A 260 -8.45 -4.64 -10.90
C ALA A 260 -9.67 -4.95 -11.77
N GLY A 261 -9.54 -4.73 -13.08
CA GLY A 261 -10.60 -4.94 -14.06
C GLY A 261 -11.71 -3.87 -14.06
N VAL A 262 -11.61 -2.83 -13.22
CA VAL A 262 -12.58 -1.72 -13.13
C VAL A 262 -11.92 -0.41 -13.50
N SER A 263 -11.08 0.14 -12.61
CA SER A 263 -10.36 1.39 -12.81
C SER A 263 -8.90 1.19 -13.25
N ALA A 264 -8.48 -0.06 -13.34
CA ALA A 264 -7.17 -0.48 -13.82
C ALA A 264 -7.27 -1.86 -14.50
N PRO A 265 -6.26 -2.28 -15.30
CA PRO A 265 -6.26 -3.58 -15.94
C PRO A 265 -6.41 -4.74 -14.96
N GLY A 266 -6.99 -5.86 -15.43
CA GLY A 266 -7.17 -7.06 -14.61
C GLY A 266 -5.91 -7.88 -14.41
N SER A 267 -4.89 -7.78 -15.29
CA SER A 267 -3.63 -8.52 -15.12
C SER A 267 -2.80 -7.95 -13.98
N PRO A 268 -2.19 -8.79 -13.13
CA PRO A 268 -1.45 -8.34 -11.95
C PRO A 268 -0.37 -7.30 -12.25
N GLU A 269 0.42 -7.51 -13.28
CA GLU A 269 1.54 -6.64 -13.62
C GLU A 269 1.08 -5.30 -14.16
N SER A 270 0.11 -5.30 -15.09
CA SER A 270 -0.46 -4.05 -15.63
C SER A 270 -1.18 -3.28 -14.53
N PHE A 271 -1.86 -3.98 -13.63
CA PHE A 271 -2.53 -3.38 -12.48
C PHE A 271 -1.53 -2.70 -11.54
N LEU A 272 -0.47 -3.42 -11.12
CA LEU A 272 0.58 -2.85 -10.28
C LEU A 272 1.28 -1.68 -10.98
N THR A 273 1.55 -1.81 -12.27
CA THR A 273 2.19 -0.77 -13.07
C THR A 273 1.36 0.51 -13.08
N GLN A 274 0.05 0.43 -13.35
CA GLN A 274 -0.82 1.61 -13.36
C GLN A 274 -0.98 2.22 -11.96
N ASN A 275 -1.23 1.39 -10.92
CA ASN A 275 -1.33 1.88 -9.55
C ASN A 275 -0.06 2.60 -9.12
N HIS A 276 1.11 2.03 -9.41
CA HIS A 276 2.40 2.65 -9.11
C HIS A 276 2.62 3.94 -9.91
N ALA A 277 2.27 3.97 -11.19
CA ALA A 277 2.36 5.16 -12.03
C ALA A 277 1.52 6.32 -11.48
N GLN A 278 0.30 6.04 -11.03
CA GLN A 278 -0.59 7.05 -10.46
C GLN A 278 -0.03 7.66 -9.18
N VAL A 279 0.58 6.84 -8.31
CA VAL A 279 1.24 7.36 -7.10
C VAL A 279 2.49 8.16 -7.46
N ILE A 280 3.30 7.70 -8.43
CA ILE A 280 4.45 8.49 -8.94
C ILE A 280 3.97 9.85 -9.49
N PHE A 281 2.89 9.89 -10.26
CA PHE A 281 2.33 11.16 -10.73
C PHE A 281 1.98 12.10 -9.56
N MET A 282 1.32 11.59 -8.53
CA MET A 282 1.01 12.38 -7.33
C MET A 282 2.29 12.88 -6.64
N MET A 283 3.35 12.08 -6.60
CA MET A 283 4.67 12.50 -6.09
C MET A 283 5.24 13.63 -6.94
N VAL A 284 5.19 13.51 -8.26
CA VAL A 284 5.66 14.58 -9.17
C VAL A 284 4.91 15.88 -8.92
N VAL A 285 3.58 15.86 -8.85
CA VAL A 285 2.80 17.06 -8.54
C VAL A 285 3.15 17.64 -7.17
N ALA A 286 3.30 16.79 -6.15
CA ALA A 286 3.68 17.22 -4.81
C ALA A 286 5.06 17.89 -4.78
N GLN A 287 6.06 17.32 -5.49
CA GLN A 287 7.42 17.89 -5.60
C GLN A 287 7.44 19.16 -6.46
N THR A 288 6.58 19.26 -7.46
CA THR A 288 6.43 20.50 -8.25
C THR A 288 5.93 21.65 -7.36
N VAL A 289 4.99 21.38 -6.46
CA VAL A 289 4.44 22.38 -5.53
C VAL A 289 5.41 22.71 -4.39
N ASN A 290 6.08 21.71 -3.85
CA ASN A 290 6.94 21.84 -2.68
C ASN A 290 8.12 20.85 -2.77
N PRO A 291 9.24 21.26 -3.39
CA PRO A 291 10.41 20.42 -3.56
C PRO A 291 10.98 19.92 -2.22
N GLY A 292 11.27 18.63 -2.14
CA GLY A 292 11.77 17.98 -0.92
C GLY A 292 10.66 17.57 0.07
N LEU A 293 9.37 17.72 -0.30
CA LEU A 293 8.26 17.30 0.53
C LEU A 293 8.28 15.78 0.77
N SER A 294 8.12 15.39 2.03
CA SER A 294 8.02 13.97 2.40
C SER A 294 6.72 13.37 1.91
N CYS A 295 6.82 12.29 1.12
CA CYS A 295 5.68 11.57 0.57
C CYS A 295 5.77 10.09 0.89
N ILE A 296 4.65 9.49 1.30
CA ILE A 296 4.50 8.06 1.55
C ILE A 296 3.70 7.45 0.41
N HIS A 297 4.25 6.45 -0.25
CA HIS A 297 3.57 5.70 -1.30
C HIS A 297 2.46 4.84 -0.68
N CYS A 298 1.21 5.15 -0.99
CA CYS A 298 0.04 4.45 -0.52
C CYS A 298 -0.83 3.95 -1.68
N GLY A 299 -0.23 3.20 -2.59
CA GLY A 299 -1.00 2.40 -3.52
C GLY A 299 -1.68 1.29 -2.71
N ILE A 300 -3.00 1.28 -2.69
CA ILE A 300 -3.81 0.26 -2.04
C ILE A 300 -4.65 -0.48 -3.08
N PRO A 301 -3.97 -1.23 -3.97
CA PRO A 301 -4.66 -1.93 -5.04
C PRO A 301 -5.72 -2.86 -4.49
N SER A 302 -6.89 -2.85 -5.11
CA SER A 302 -8.06 -3.59 -4.65
C SER A 302 -8.55 -4.59 -5.68
N VAL A 303 -9.07 -5.72 -5.21
CA VAL A 303 -9.61 -6.79 -6.04
C VAL A 303 -11.09 -6.97 -5.72
N ILE A 304 -11.91 -7.17 -6.75
CA ILE A 304 -13.32 -7.48 -6.58
C ILE A 304 -13.48 -8.99 -6.48
N GLY A 305 -14.22 -9.45 -5.47
CA GLY A 305 -14.57 -10.85 -5.30
C GLY A 305 -15.66 -11.30 -6.28
N SER A 306 -15.93 -12.60 -6.32
CA SER A 306 -16.99 -13.19 -7.15
C SER A 306 -18.40 -12.71 -6.78
N ASP A 307 -18.55 -12.14 -5.59
CA ASP A 307 -19.79 -11.54 -5.08
C ASP A 307 -19.98 -10.07 -5.50
N GLY A 308 -19.03 -9.51 -6.26
CA GLY A 308 -19.06 -8.10 -6.70
C GLY A 308 -18.58 -7.10 -5.65
N ASN A 309 -18.18 -7.54 -4.46
CA ASN A 309 -17.65 -6.67 -3.40
C ASN A 309 -16.13 -6.63 -3.41
N LEU A 310 -15.54 -5.59 -2.80
CA LEU A 310 -14.11 -5.53 -2.58
C LEU A 310 -13.69 -6.67 -1.63
N SER A 311 -12.71 -7.46 -2.07
CA SER A 311 -12.29 -8.69 -1.41
C SER A 311 -11.15 -8.44 -0.42
N TYR A 312 -11.43 -7.68 0.66
CA TYR A 312 -10.42 -7.40 1.68
C TYR A 312 -10.00 -8.65 2.46
N SER A 313 -8.71 -8.71 2.80
CA SER A 313 -8.03 -9.86 3.41
C SER A 313 -8.10 -11.16 2.61
N SER A 314 -8.55 -11.12 1.36
CA SER A 314 -8.37 -12.26 0.47
C SER A 314 -6.89 -12.48 0.15
N PRO A 315 -6.48 -13.70 -0.23
CA PRO A 315 -5.13 -13.95 -0.69
C PRO A 315 -4.70 -13.03 -1.84
N HIS A 316 -5.60 -12.78 -2.80
CA HIS A 316 -5.34 -11.88 -3.94
C HIS A 316 -5.00 -10.46 -3.47
N GLN A 317 -5.83 -9.88 -2.61
CA GLN A 317 -5.63 -8.55 -2.05
C GLN A 317 -4.31 -8.49 -1.26
N THR A 318 -4.04 -9.51 -0.46
CA THR A 318 -2.83 -9.59 0.36
C THR A 318 -1.58 -9.66 -0.50
N PHE A 319 -1.58 -10.51 -1.54
CA PHE A 319 -0.43 -10.66 -2.44
C PHE A 319 -0.13 -9.40 -3.24
N ILE A 320 -1.15 -8.74 -3.78
CA ILE A 320 -0.91 -7.55 -4.60
C ILE A 320 -0.39 -6.37 -3.76
N ASN A 321 -0.89 -6.22 -2.54
CA ASN A 321 -0.37 -5.22 -1.61
C ASN A 321 1.06 -5.56 -1.15
N ALA A 322 1.37 -6.84 -0.94
CA ALA A 322 2.72 -7.29 -0.63
C ALA A 322 3.70 -7.03 -1.78
N ALA A 323 3.29 -7.29 -3.03
CA ALA A 323 4.10 -7.01 -4.22
C ALA A 323 4.42 -5.52 -4.34
N LEU A 324 3.43 -4.65 -4.16
CA LEU A 324 3.62 -3.21 -4.22
C LEU A 324 4.53 -2.71 -3.09
N ALA A 325 4.38 -3.26 -1.89
CA ALA A 325 5.29 -2.96 -0.78
C ALA A 325 6.75 -3.32 -1.13
N ARG A 326 6.98 -4.47 -1.79
CA ARG A 326 8.32 -4.87 -2.23
C ARG A 326 8.88 -3.99 -3.33
N ILE A 327 8.06 -3.53 -4.28
CA ILE A 327 8.50 -2.52 -5.26
C ILE A 327 9.03 -1.30 -4.52
N ASN A 328 8.31 -0.81 -3.53
CA ASN A 328 8.75 0.33 -2.75
C ASN A 328 10.03 0.06 -1.95
N VAL A 329 10.12 -1.07 -1.26
CA VAL A 329 11.28 -1.39 -0.39
C VAL A 329 12.50 -1.81 -1.20
N TRP A 330 12.34 -2.61 -2.26
CA TRP A 330 13.48 -3.21 -2.96
C TRP A 330 13.98 -2.39 -4.16
N ILE A 331 13.12 -1.59 -4.77
CA ILE A 331 13.43 -0.88 -6.02
C ILE A 331 13.56 0.62 -5.78
N THR A 332 12.49 1.26 -5.29
CA THR A 332 12.44 2.72 -5.24
C THR A 332 12.97 3.31 -3.92
N GLY A 333 12.93 2.54 -2.84
CA GLY A 333 13.23 3.03 -1.48
C GLY A 333 12.15 3.98 -0.93
N PHE A 334 10.96 4.06 -1.52
CA PHE A 334 9.90 4.93 -1.02
C PHE A 334 9.34 4.43 0.32
N PRO A 335 9.04 5.33 1.26
CA PRO A 335 8.17 5.00 2.39
C PRO A 335 6.86 4.40 1.87
N SER A 336 6.44 3.25 2.43
CA SER A 336 5.33 2.46 1.89
C SER A 336 4.21 2.26 2.90
N ALA A 337 3.00 2.59 2.49
CA ALA A 337 1.78 2.24 3.20
C ALA A 337 0.92 1.31 2.34
N GLN A 338 0.34 0.29 2.95
CA GLN A 338 -0.52 -0.69 2.27
C GLN A 338 -1.79 -0.95 3.08
N THR A 339 -2.77 -1.61 2.48
CA THR A 339 -3.98 -2.04 3.18
C THR A 339 -3.88 -3.50 3.60
N GLY A 340 -4.33 -3.80 4.81
CA GLY A 340 -4.43 -5.16 5.34
C GLY A 340 -4.91 -5.17 6.77
N GLY A 341 -5.54 -6.28 7.20
CA GLY A 341 -6.12 -6.42 8.53
C GLY A 341 -7.59 -6.02 8.62
N SER A 342 -8.20 -5.51 7.56
CA SER A 342 -9.65 -5.44 7.42
C SER A 342 -10.22 -6.76 6.92
N THR A 343 -11.53 -6.91 6.86
CA THR A 343 -12.22 -8.09 6.32
C THR A 343 -13.42 -7.69 5.47
N SER A 344 -13.83 -8.56 4.56
CA SER A 344 -15.08 -8.38 3.80
C SER A 344 -16.33 -8.72 4.61
N LEU A 345 -16.18 -9.42 5.74
CA LEU A 345 -17.32 -9.75 6.62
C LEU A 345 -17.78 -8.50 7.38
N SER A 346 -19.10 -8.35 7.51
CA SER A 346 -19.73 -7.19 8.16
C SER A 346 -19.90 -7.32 9.67
N GLU A 347 -19.63 -8.50 10.23
CA GLU A 347 -19.79 -8.80 11.65
C GLU A 347 -18.48 -9.25 12.29
N VAL A 348 -18.34 -9.01 13.60
CA VAL A 348 -17.22 -9.50 14.39
C VAL A 348 -17.41 -10.99 14.65
N THR A 349 -16.79 -11.82 13.83
CA THR A 349 -16.84 -13.27 13.90
C THR A 349 -15.42 -13.85 14.04
N PRO A 350 -15.26 -15.10 14.51
CA PRO A 350 -13.95 -15.75 14.51
C PRO A 350 -13.27 -15.74 13.14
N GLN A 351 -14.05 -15.88 12.05
CA GLN A 351 -13.54 -15.81 10.68
C GLN A 351 -13.02 -14.40 10.36
N ALA A 352 -13.79 -13.34 10.64
CA ALA A 352 -13.39 -11.96 10.42
C ALA A 352 -12.07 -11.61 11.12
N ILE A 353 -11.91 -12.08 12.36
CA ILE A 353 -10.68 -11.88 13.14
C ILE A 353 -9.51 -12.65 12.52
N THR A 354 -9.73 -13.92 12.13
CA THR A 354 -8.70 -14.75 11.51
C THR A 354 -8.23 -14.15 10.17
N ASP A 355 -9.14 -13.76 9.29
CA ASP A 355 -8.81 -13.12 8.01
C ASP A 355 -7.95 -11.87 8.20
N SER A 356 -8.34 -11.03 9.15
CA SER A 356 -7.62 -9.81 9.49
C SER A 356 -6.21 -10.10 10.02
N GLU A 357 -6.07 -11.06 10.92
CA GLU A 357 -4.78 -11.45 11.53
C GLU A 357 -3.84 -12.03 10.48
N LEU A 358 -4.31 -12.94 9.62
CA LEU A 358 -3.51 -13.55 8.56
C LEU A 358 -3.00 -12.48 7.57
N SER A 359 -3.86 -11.59 7.12
CA SER A 359 -3.49 -10.50 6.20
C SER A 359 -2.46 -9.55 6.84
N ARG A 360 -2.66 -9.12 8.11
CA ARG A 360 -1.69 -8.29 8.83
C ARG A 360 -0.32 -8.94 8.92
N ASN A 361 -0.30 -10.20 9.35
CA ASN A 361 0.96 -10.94 9.56
C ASN A 361 1.70 -11.20 8.24
N ALA A 362 0.98 -11.48 7.17
CA ALA A 362 1.57 -11.61 5.84
C ALA A 362 2.24 -10.31 5.40
N LEU A 363 1.52 -9.19 5.40
CA LEU A 363 2.02 -7.91 4.93
C LEU A 363 3.17 -7.35 5.79
N ARG A 364 3.12 -7.58 7.11
CA ARG A 364 4.23 -7.25 8.01
C ARG A 364 5.56 -7.86 7.53
N LYS A 365 5.53 -9.06 7.00
CA LYS A 365 6.73 -9.76 6.54
C LYS A 365 7.29 -9.21 5.22
N TYR A 366 6.47 -8.52 4.45
CA TYR A 366 6.89 -7.96 3.17
C TYR A 366 7.42 -6.52 3.25
N GLY A 367 7.71 -6.02 4.45
CA GLY A 367 8.40 -4.75 4.65
C GLY A 367 7.51 -3.52 4.55
N VAL A 368 6.20 -3.67 4.73
CA VAL A 368 5.27 -2.54 4.81
C VAL A 368 5.61 -1.66 6.02
N HIS A 369 5.81 -0.36 5.81
CA HIS A 369 6.07 0.58 6.90
C HIS A 369 4.79 0.92 7.65
N ILE A 370 3.72 1.26 6.94
CA ILE A 370 2.40 1.54 7.51
C ILE A 370 1.38 0.56 6.94
N LEU A 371 0.69 -0.14 7.82
CA LEU A 371 -0.45 -0.97 7.44
C LEU A 371 -1.74 -0.24 7.82
N ARG A 372 -2.37 0.36 6.81
CA ARG A 372 -3.66 1.04 6.96
C ARG A 372 -4.79 0.03 7.12
N HIS A 373 -5.90 0.49 7.68
CA HIS A 373 -7.10 -0.32 7.85
C HIS A 373 -6.87 -1.60 8.67
N ALA A 374 -5.81 -1.59 9.48
CA ALA A 374 -5.33 -2.79 10.15
C ALA A 374 -6.19 -3.20 11.34
N MET A 375 -6.84 -2.23 11.98
CA MET A 375 -7.55 -2.43 13.24
C MET A 375 -8.97 -1.89 13.16
N GLY A 376 -9.97 -2.71 13.50
CA GLY A 376 -11.36 -2.31 13.66
C GLY A 376 -12.22 -2.23 12.39
N ALA A 377 -11.66 -2.43 11.18
CA ALA A 377 -12.40 -2.31 9.93
C ALA A 377 -13.12 -3.61 9.55
N LEU A 378 -14.37 -3.50 9.11
CA LEU A 378 -15.28 -4.58 8.70
C LEU A 378 -15.97 -4.22 7.37
N GLY A 379 -16.61 -5.24 6.74
CA GLY A 379 -17.49 -5.07 5.60
C GLY A 379 -16.81 -4.35 4.43
N SER A 380 -15.62 -4.76 4.05
CA SER A 380 -14.84 -4.11 2.98
C SER A 380 -14.67 -2.60 3.21
N LEU A 381 -14.32 -2.21 4.43
CA LEU A 381 -14.14 -0.84 4.93
C LEU A 381 -15.44 -0.02 5.11
N ASN A 382 -16.62 -0.63 4.95
CA ASN A 382 -17.87 0.08 5.17
C ASN A 382 -18.15 0.35 6.63
N PHE A 383 -17.58 -0.44 7.55
CA PHE A 383 -17.83 -0.32 8.98
C PHE A 383 -16.55 -0.19 9.77
N PHE A 384 -16.60 0.63 10.82
CA PHE A 384 -15.68 0.56 11.93
C PHE A 384 -16.39 0.00 13.16
N SER A 385 -15.75 -0.96 13.85
CA SER A 385 -16.24 -1.53 15.11
C SER A 385 -15.18 -1.37 16.19
N LEU A 386 -15.57 -0.74 17.31
CA LEU A 386 -14.69 -0.59 18.47
C LEU A 386 -14.39 -1.94 19.14
N GLU A 387 -15.37 -2.86 19.13
CA GLU A 387 -15.20 -4.24 19.59
C GLU A 387 -14.11 -4.96 18.77
N LYS A 388 -14.22 -4.89 17.43
CA LYS A 388 -13.19 -5.45 16.55
C LYS A 388 -11.83 -4.79 16.76
N PHE A 389 -11.77 -3.48 16.96
CA PHE A 389 -10.53 -2.76 17.23
C PHE A 389 -9.82 -3.32 18.46
N ILE A 390 -10.55 -3.53 19.56
CA ILE A 390 -10.01 -4.09 20.81
C ILE A 390 -9.51 -5.51 20.57
N GLU A 391 -10.29 -6.37 19.91
CA GLU A 391 -9.91 -7.75 19.60
C GLU A 391 -8.68 -7.80 18.68
N ASP A 392 -8.62 -6.94 17.66
CA ASP A 392 -7.47 -6.85 16.76
C ASP A 392 -6.19 -6.46 17.51
N CYS A 393 -6.26 -5.54 18.47
CA CYS A 393 -5.13 -5.16 19.33
C CYS A 393 -4.63 -6.33 20.17
N GLU A 394 -5.54 -7.07 20.81
CA GLU A 394 -5.18 -8.24 21.64
C GLU A 394 -4.52 -9.34 20.78
N ARG A 395 -5.07 -9.62 19.61
CA ARG A 395 -4.52 -10.59 18.66
C ARG A 395 -3.15 -10.17 18.16
N ASP A 396 -2.96 -8.90 17.85
CA ASP A 396 -1.67 -8.41 17.40
C ASP A 396 -0.59 -8.52 18.46
N ARG A 397 -0.90 -8.22 19.73
CA ARG A 397 0.02 -8.44 20.84
C ARG A 397 0.46 -9.89 20.93
N HIS A 398 -0.49 -10.82 20.75
CA HIS A 398 -0.18 -12.26 20.75
C HIS A 398 0.70 -12.61 19.55
N SER A 399 0.33 -12.19 18.36
CA SER A 399 1.07 -12.46 17.13
C SER A 399 2.49 -11.90 17.18
N ARG A 400 2.71 -10.71 17.73
CA ARG A 400 4.05 -10.13 17.90
C ARG A 400 4.93 -11.00 18.81
N ARG A 401 4.37 -11.61 19.85
CA ARG A 401 5.12 -12.53 20.73
C ARG A 401 5.51 -13.81 20.01
N VAL A 402 4.60 -14.38 19.22
CA VAL A 402 4.84 -15.64 18.49
C VAL A 402 5.78 -15.41 17.31
N PHE A 403 5.59 -14.35 16.52
CA PHE A 403 6.30 -14.12 15.26
C PHE A 403 7.49 -13.17 15.36
N GLY A 404 7.67 -12.49 16.49
CA GLY A 404 8.80 -11.56 16.70
C GLY A 404 10.18 -12.23 16.63
N GLY A 405 10.24 -13.56 16.83
CA GLY A 405 11.46 -14.36 16.68
C GLY A 405 11.63 -15.04 15.31
N ILE A 406 10.66 -14.92 14.40
CA ILE A 406 10.76 -15.50 13.05
C ILE A 406 11.51 -14.55 12.13
N PRO A 407 12.57 -15.00 11.42
CA PRO A 407 13.31 -14.16 10.50
C PRO A 407 12.37 -13.50 9.49
N LYS A 408 12.56 -12.20 9.27
CA LYS A 408 11.84 -11.45 8.23
C LYS A 408 12.26 -12.01 6.88
N ASP A 409 11.29 -12.47 6.15
CA ASP A 409 11.12 -12.59 4.75
C ASP A 409 12.02 -13.44 3.88
N ARG A 410 11.44 -14.53 3.48
CA ARG A 410 11.80 -15.24 2.28
C ARG A 410 10.60 -15.77 1.50
N GLY A 411 9.48 -15.15 1.52
CA GLY A 411 8.38 -15.55 0.67
C GLY A 411 8.51 -14.90 -0.69
N MET A 412 8.51 -15.68 -1.75
CA MET A 412 8.37 -15.19 -3.10
C MET A 412 6.91 -14.83 -3.36
N ILE A 413 6.67 -13.66 -3.97
CA ILE A 413 5.36 -13.33 -4.51
C ILE A 413 5.39 -13.75 -5.97
N PRO A 414 4.62 -14.77 -6.35
CA PRO A 414 4.63 -15.22 -7.73
C PRO A 414 3.89 -14.22 -8.60
N LEU A 415 4.63 -13.42 -9.34
CA LEU A 415 4.11 -12.59 -10.40
C LEU A 415 4.42 -13.23 -11.75
N PHE A 416 3.43 -13.26 -12.61
CA PHE A 416 3.58 -13.65 -13.99
C PHE A 416 3.64 -12.39 -14.84
N PHE A 417 4.74 -12.18 -15.54
CA PHE A 417 4.95 -10.98 -16.35
C PHE A 417 4.82 -11.31 -17.84
N PRO A 418 3.76 -10.83 -18.52
CA PRO A 418 3.49 -11.16 -19.91
C PRO A 418 4.42 -10.44 -20.91
N GLY A 419 5.16 -9.44 -20.45
CA GLY A 419 6.02 -8.58 -21.26
C GLY A 419 5.60 -7.11 -21.17
N ASP A 420 6.57 -6.22 -21.39
CA ASP A 420 6.39 -4.77 -21.17
C ASP A 420 5.31 -4.18 -22.07
N ASP A 421 5.33 -4.51 -23.37
CA ASP A 421 4.37 -3.96 -24.33
C ASP A 421 2.94 -4.42 -24.07
N GLN A 422 2.76 -5.66 -23.61
CA GLN A 422 1.43 -6.19 -23.27
C GLN A 422 0.88 -5.54 -22.00
N ALA A 423 1.75 -5.27 -21.00
CA ALA A 423 1.37 -4.57 -19.80
C ALA A 423 0.91 -3.14 -20.13
N LEU A 424 1.67 -2.40 -20.93
CA LEU A 424 1.33 -1.05 -21.38
C LEU A 424 0.08 -1.02 -22.27
N ALA A 425 -0.12 -2.01 -23.15
CA ALA A 425 -1.32 -2.09 -23.98
C ALA A 425 -2.58 -2.24 -23.15
N GLY A 426 -2.57 -3.06 -22.09
CA GLY A 426 -3.68 -3.23 -21.17
C GLY A 426 -4.02 -1.93 -20.42
N ILE A 427 -3.00 -1.16 -20.00
CA ILE A 427 -3.20 0.14 -19.33
C ILE A 427 -3.79 1.16 -20.31
N ARG A 428 -3.26 1.24 -21.53
CA ARG A 428 -3.78 2.16 -22.56
C ARG A 428 -5.23 1.88 -22.91
N GLU A 429 -5.60 0.59 -23.02
CA GLU A 429 -6.98 0.18 -23.29
C GLU A 429 -7.96 0.68 -22.21
N ILE A 430 -7.61 0.56 -20.91
CA ILE A 430 -8.45 1.07 -19.82
C ILE A 430 -8.48 2.61 -19.82
N ALA A 431 -7.35 3.27 -20.04
CA ALA A 431 -7.27 4.72 -20.08
C ALA A 431 -8.17 5.32 -21.19
N GLU A 432 -8.15 4.71 -22.39
CA GLU A 432 -8.94 5.17 -23.55
C GLU A 432 -10.45 4.91 -23.37
N LYS A 433 -10.83 3.80 -22.77
CA LYS A 433 -12.24 3.43 -22.56
C LYS A 433 -12.91 4.17 -21.39
N GLY A 434 -12.11 4.75 -20.51
CA GLY A 434 -12.57 5.34 -19.26
C GLY A 434 -13.10 4.28 -18.27
N ASN A 435 -13.62 4.75 -17.13
CA ASN A 435 -14.25 3.86 -16.15
C ASN A 435 -15.52 3.24 -16.73
N PRO A 436 -15.69 1.91 -16.67
CA PRO A 436 -16.93 1.28 -17.09
C PRO A 436 -18.09 1.85 -16.26
N LYS A 437 -19.06 2.43 -16.94
CA LYS A 437 -20.25 3.00 -16.29
C LYS A 437 -21.21 1.91 -15.78
N ASP A 438 -20.92 0.65 -16.07
CA ASP A 438 -21.81 -0.47 -15.85
C ASP A 438 -21.11 -1.59 -15.06
N ALA A 439 -21.54 -1.79 -13.81
CA ALA A 439 -21.00 -2.83 -12.93
C ALA A 439 -21.16 -4.26 -13.52
N GLU A 440 -22.14 -4.48 -14.38
CA GLU A 440 -22.36 -5.76 -15.07
C GLU A 440 -21.21 -6.11 -16.04
N HIS A 441 -20.59 -5.11 -16.65
CA HIS A 441 -19.46 -5.32 -17.55
C HIS A 441 -18.19 -5.72 -16.77
N THR A 442 -18.07 -5.25 -15.54
CA THR A 442 -16.94 -5.50 -14.64
C THR A 442 -16.94 -6.96 -14.15
N LEU A 443 -18.12 -7.51 -13.85
CA LEU A 443 -18.27 -8.89 -13.37
C LEU A 443 -18.00 -9.95 -14.46
N ARG A 444 -18.02 -9.56 -15.73
CA ARG A 444 -17.74 -10.48 -16.85
C ARG A 444 -16.25 -10.71 -17.13
N ASN A 445 -15.34 -10.01 -16.44
CA ASN A 445 -13.90 -10.20 -16.66
C ASN A 445 -13.37 -11.42 -15.87
N VAL A 446 -14.00 -12.59 -16.14
CA VAL A 446 -13.65 -13.90 -15.57
C VAL A 446 -12.17 -14.26 -15.83
N ASP A 447 -11.56 -13.68 -16.88
CA ASP A 447 -10.17 -13.96 -17.23
C ASP A 447 -9.17 -13.32 -16.27
N SER A 448 -9.48 -12.16 -15.67
CA SER A 448 -8.63 -11.57 -14.64
C SER A 448 -8.62 -12.42 -13.37
N PHE A 449 -9.79 -12.96 -12.96
CA PHE A 449 -9.87 -13.87 -11.82
C PHE A 449 -9.07 -15.16 -12.04
N ARG A 450 -9.14 -15.75 -13.25
CA ARG A 450 -8.33 -16.93 -13.61
C ARG A 450 -6.83 -16.66 -13.61
N GLN A 451 -6.38 -15.46 -13.98
CA GLN A 451 -4.97 -15.08 -13.90
C GLN A 451 -4.50 -15.01 -12.45
N TRP A 452 -5.30 -14.43 -11.56
CA TRP A 452 -5.01 -14.41 -10.13
C TRP A 452 -5.00 -15.82 -9.52
N GLU A 453 -5.94 -16.66 -9.91
CA GLU A 453 -6.00 -18.04 -9.49
C GLU A 453 -4.76 -18.84 -9.95
N ALA A 454 -4.25 -18.55 -11.15
CA ALA A 454 -2.99 -19.14 -11.65
C ALA A 454 -1.79 -18.68 -10.81
N VAL A 455 -1.72 -17.41 -10.41
CA VAL A 455 -0.69 -16.86 -9.51
C VAL A 455 -0.71 -17.56 -8.16
N ILE A 456 -1.89 -17.70 -7.54
CA ILE A 456 -2.04 -18.37 -6.24
C ILE A 456 -1.68 -19.85 -6.33
N ASN A 457 -2.15 -20.54 -7.37
CA ASN A 457 -1.83 -21.95 -7.59
C ASN A 457 -0.34 -22.19 -7.84
N HIS A 458 0.34 -21.24 -8.49
CA HIS A 458 1.80 -21.31 -8.66
C HIS A 458 2.52 -21.12 -7.33
N ALA A 459 2.10 -20.17 -6.49
CA ALA A 459 2.61 -19.97 -5.14
C ALA A 459 2.45 -21.22 -4.27
N ALA A 460 1.27 -21.83 -4.30
CA ALA A 460 0.99 -23.06 -3.56
C ALA A 460 1.87 -24.23 -4.00
N LYS A 461 2.12 -24.38 -5.31
CA LYS A 461 2.99 -25.45 -5.85
C LYS A 461 4.45 -25.27 -5.48
N LYS A 462 4.95 -24.05 -5.37
CA LYS A 462 6.35 -23.75 -5.02
C LYS A 462 6.64 -23.83 -3.50
N LYS A 463 5.67 -24.24 -2.67
CA LYS A 463 5.81 -24.26 -1.22
C LYS A 463 6.40 -22.96 -0.70
N VAL A 464 5.69 -21.85 -0.98
CA VAL A 464 6.08 -20.55 -0.46
C VAL A 464 6.31 -20.66 1.03
N TYR A 465 7.49 -20.31 1.49
CA TYR A 465 8.11 -20.73 2.75
C TYR A 465 7.51 -20.08 4.01
N TYR A 466 6.31 -19.52 3.92
CA TYR A 466 5.59 -19.02 5.09
C TYR A 466 4.37 -19.88 5.36
N PRO A 467 4.36 -20.61 6.50
CA PRO A 467 3.19 -21.40 6.90
C PRO A 467 1.89 -20.57 6.80
N GLN A 468 1.95 -19.31 7.17
CA GLN A 468 0.79 -18.42 7.13
C GLN A 468 0.33 -18.02 5.74
N LEU A 469 1.26 -17.82 4.79
CA LEU A 469 0.90 -17.57 3.41
C LEU A 469 0.36 -18.85 2.76
N ASN A 470 0.93 -20.01 3.10
CA ASN A 470 0.40 -21.30 2.71
C ASN A 470 -0.99 -21.54 3.29
N ASP A 471 -1.24 -21.12 4.52
CA ASP A 471 -2.56 -21.24 5.17
C ASP A 471 -3.59 -20.32 4.49
N ILE A 472 -3.21 -19.09 4.13
CA ILE A 472 -4.05 -18.18 3.33
C ILE A 472 -4.36 -18.80 1.95
N VAL A 473 -3.35 -19.33 1.28
CA VAL A 473 -3.49 -19.96 -0.04
C VAL A 473 -4.32 -21.24 0.05
N LEU A 474 -4.06 -22.09 1.03
CA LEU A 474 -4.83 -23.32 1.26
C LEU A 474 -6.29 -23.00 1.63
N TYR A 475 -6.52 -21.99 2.43
CA TYR A 475 -7.86 -21.53 2.79
C TYR A 475 -8.62 -21.02 1.55
N ALA A 476 -7.98 -20.23 0.70
CA ALA A 476 -8.59 -19.76 -0.55
C ALA A 476 -8.94 -20.91 -1.52
N ILE A 477 -8.09 -21.93 -1.60
CA ILE A 477 -8.33 -23.13 -2.42
C ILE A 477 -9.49 -23.96 -1.86
N GLN A 478 -9.63 -24.05 -0.54
CA GLN A 478 -10.67 -24.82 0.13
C GLN A 478 -12.03 -24.10 0.19
N SER A 479 -12.03 -22.77 0.23
CA SER A 479 -13.25 -21.95 0.30
C SER A 479 -13.84 -21.56 -1.06
N GLY A 480 -13.11 -21.81 -2.15
CA GLY A 480 -13.53 -21.54 -3.53
C GLY A 480 -14.15 -22.73 -4.25
N GLY A 481 -14.57 -23.76 -3.52
CA GLY A 481 -15.29 -24.94 -4.00
C GLY A 481 -16.79 -24.84 -3.81
#